data_743a82a4e8990e4ca280df265118e11c
#
_entry.id   743a82a4e8990e4ca280df265118e11c
#
_cell.length_a   1.000
_cell.length_b   1.000
_cell.length_c   1.000
_cell.angle_alpha   90.00
_cell.angle_beta   90.00
_cell.angle_gamma   90.00
#
_symmetry.space_group_name_H-M   'P 1'
#
loop_
_entity.id
_entity.type
_entity.pdbx_description
1 polymer ?
#
loop_
_entity_poly.entity_id
_entity_poly.type
_entity_poly.pdbx_seq_one_letter_code
_entity_poly.pdbx_strand_id
1 'polypeptide(L)'
;VVFVQCVGSRGEDLPANYCSRTCCSQAVKNALLIKERSPEAEVYIIHRDIRTYGFREEAYRRAREAGVVFIRRGDGRPPVISEASDGRPLVTVADTDLASDIHLPVDLVVLSVGVVPSEGAAALAGLLKVGLDEDGFFVETHAKLAPMDLTTQGVFLCGGAHAPKTVGETLLQAQGAAARAATILAKESLMAGGIVATVDETKCAACLTCVRVCPFGVPAINERGVAEVDPVQCRGCGTCAAECPGDAITLPCYRNDQMRASLEAMLRGVAT
;
A
#
# COMPACT_ATOMS: atom_id res chain seq x y z
N VAL A 1 13.21 31.67 -2.79
CA VAL A 1 12.22 30.58 -2.60
C VAL A 1 12.89 29.41 -1.88
N VAL A 2 12.25 28.83 -0.87
CA VAL A 2 12.77 27.64 -0.19
C VAL A 2 11.76 26.50 -0.26
N PHE A 3 12.21 25.29 -0.64
CA PHE A 3 11.46 24.06 -0.56
C PHE A 3 11.87 23.28 0.69
N VAL A 4 10.90 22.94 1.55
CA VAL A 4 11.14 22.10 2.72
C VAL A 4 10.61 20.70 2.42
N GLN A 5 11.53 19.72 2.35
CA GLN A 5 11.21 18.33 2.03
C GLN A 5 10.78 17.52 3.25
N CYS A 6 10.01 16.46 3.01
CA CYS A 6 9.56 15.48 4.02
C CYS A 6 8.70 16.09 5.14
N VAL A 7 7.86 17.08 4.81
CA VAL A 7 6.93 17.66 5.77
C VAL A 7 5.83 16.64 6.10
N GLY A 8 5.68 16.27 7.38
CA GLY A 8 4.71 15.28 7.83
C GLY A 8 5.02 13.83 7.44
N SER A 9 6.28 13.54 7.02
CA SER A 9 6.69 12.19 6.62
C SER A 9 8.10 11.81 7.09
N ARG A 10 8.39 10.50 7.15
CA ARG A 10 9.68 9.94 7.54
C ARG A 10 10.06 10.25 9.00
N GLY A 11 9.14 10.14 9.92
CA GLY A 11 9.38 10.29 11.36
C GLY A 11 8.37 9.47 12.16
N GLU A 12 8.80 8.85 13.25
CA GLU A 12 7.99 7.95 14.08
C GLU A 12 6.77 8.66 14.67
N ASP A 13 6.90 9.94 15.02
CA ASP A 13 5.81 10.75 15.58
C ASP A 13 5.03 11.53 14.51
N LEU A 14 5.24 11.24 13.22
CA LEU A 14 4.59 11.93 12.12
C LEU A 14 3.47 11.07 11.51
N PRO A 15 2.50 11.71 10.82
CA PRO A 15 1.40 10.98 10.18
C PRO A 15 1.83 9.89 9.19
N ALA A 16 3.04 10.00 8.64
CA ALA A 16 3.60 9.04 7.69
C ALA A 16 5.05 8.72 8.04
N ASN A 17 5.31 7.50 8.54
CA ASN A 17 6.68 7.03 8.81
C ASN A 17 7.39 6.48 7.55
N TYR A 18 6.91 6.80 6.38
CA TYR A 18 7.44 6.37 5.09
C TYR A 18 7.77 7.56 4.19
N CYS A 19 8.45 7.29 3.07
CA CYS A 19 8.77 8.27 2.05
C CYS A 19 7.67 8.33 0.99
N SER A 20 7.18 9.53 0.68
CA SER A 20 6.20 9.76 -0.39
C SER A 20 6.77 9.59 -1.81
N ARG A 21 8.08 9.36 -1.97
CA ARG A 21 8.81 9.01 -3.21
C ARG A 21 8.76 10.05 -4.35
N THR A 22 7.78 10.94 -4.36
CA THR A 22 7.54 11.89 -5.47
C THR A 22 8.03 13.31 -5.19
N CYS A 23 8.07 13.73 -3.92
CA CYS A 23 8.30 15.12 -3.53
C CYS A 23 9.67 15.66 -3.96
N CYS A 24 10.75 14.87 -3.87
CA CYS A 24 12.08 15.32 -4.32
C CYS A 24 12.10 15.66 -5.82
N SER A 25 11.52 14.78 -6.64
CA SER A 25 11.42 15.01 -8.09
C SER A 25 10.54 16.21 -8.42
N GLN A 26 9.47 16.44 -7.66
CA GLN A 26 8.60 17.61 -7.84
C GLN A 26 9.30 18.90 -7.44
N ALA A 27 10.03 18.91 -6.31
CA ALA A 27 10.80 20.08 -5.88
C ALA A 27 11.89 20.44 -6.91
N VAL A 28 12.66 19.45 -7.37
CA VAL A 28 13.70 19.67 -8.40
C VAL A 28 13.09 20.20 -9.71
N LYS A 29 11.98 19.61 -10.18
CA LYS A 29 11.26 20.11 -11.36
C LYS A 29 10.82 21.57 -11.19
N ASN A 30 10.19 21.89 -10.06
CA ASN A 30 9.68 23.23 -9.80
C ASN A 30 10.82 24.24 -9.63
N ALA A 31 11.92 23.84 -8.99
CA ALA A 31 13.13 24.66 -8.86
C ALA A 31 13.72 25.00 -10.24
N LEU A 32 13.82 24.03 -11.14
CA LEU A 32 14.26 24.27 -12.53
C LEU A 32 13.33 25.22 -13.27
N LEU A 33 12.01 25.09 -13.15
CA LEU A 33 11.04 25.99 -13.76
C LEU A 33 11.12 27.41 -13.21
N ILE A 34 11.43 27.58 -11.92
CA ILE A 34 11.66 28.90 -11.32
C ILE A 34 12.93 29.53 -11.93
N LYS A 35 14.01 28.77 -11.99
CA LYS A 35 15.28 29.24 -12.55
C LYS A 35 15.16 29.57 -14.05
N GLU A 36 14.34 28.83 -14.79
CA GLU A 36 14.08 29.10 -16.21
C GLU A 36 13.30 30.42 -16.41
N ARG A 37 12.29 30.69 -15.56
CA ARG A 37 11.43 31.87 -15.65
C ARG A 37 12.05 33.13 -15.01
N SER A 38 12.83 32.92 -13.96
CA SER A 38 13.45 33.95 -13.15
C SER A 38 14.88 33.54 -12.80
N PRO A 39 15.84 33.68 -13.69
CA PRO A 39 17.25 33.25 -13.50
C PRO A 39 17.89 33.80 -12.22
N GLU A 40 17.52 35.03 -11.84
CA GLU A 40 18.05 35.72 -10.64
C GLU A 40 17.43 35.23 -9.33
N ALA A 41 16.33 34.40 -9.39
CA ALA A 41 15.70 33.88 -8.18
C ALA A 41 16.67 32.95 -7.45
N GLU A 42 16.86 33.20 -6.17
CA GLU A 42 17.53 32.26 -5.27
C GLU A 42 16.59 31.13 -4.89
N VAL A 43 17.01 29.90 -5.12
CA VAL A 43 16.19 28.71 -4.86
C VAL A 43 16.96 27.72 -3.98
N TYR A 44 16.37 27.39 -2.83
CA TYR A 44 16.94 26.47 -1.85
C TYR A 44 16.05 25.24 -1.71
N ILE A 45 16.63 24.05 -1.56
CA ILE A 45 15.93 22.80 -1.25
C ILE A 45 16.53 22.22 0.02
N ILE A 46 15.77 22.28 1.12
CA ILE A 46 16.15 21.70 2.41
C ILE A 46 15.68 20.25 2.44
N HIS A 47 16.60 19.31 2.65
CA HIS A 47 16.34 17.89 2.53
C HIS A 47 17.09 17.06 3.59
N ARG A 48 16.64 15.82 3.83
CA ARG A 48 17.41 14.78 4.55
C ARG A 48 18.34 14.05 3.58
N ASP A 49 17.76 13.58 2.49
CA ASP A 49 18.40 12.97 1.32
C ASP A 49 17.58 13.32 0.07
N ILE A 50 18.19 13.34 -1.08
CA ILE A 50 17.50 13.55 -2.37
C ILE A 50 17.26 12.20 -3.02
N ARG A 51 15.97 11.90 -3.29
CA ARG A 51 15.53 10.64 -3.88
C ARG A 51 15.03 10.85 -5.33
N THR A 52 15.92 11.33 -6.18
CA THR A 52 15.70 11.49 -7.63
C THR A 52 16.31 10.32 -8.40
N TYR A 53 15.98 9.11 -8.00
CA TYR A 53 16.55 7.88 -8.55
C TYR A 53 16.23 7.66 -10.05
N GLY A 54 17.05 6.83 -10.69
CA GLY A 54 16.97 6.54 -12.12
C GLY A 54 17.26 7.78 -12.98
N PHE A 55 16.58 7.92 -14.09
CA PHE A 55 16.78 9.05 -15.02
C PHE A 55 16.47 10.44 -14.43
N ARG A 56 15.83 10.50 -13.25
CA ARG A 56 15.55 11.77 -12.58
C ARG A 56 16.80 12.39 -11.93
N GLU A 57 17.86 11.63 -11.76
CA GLU A 57 19.16 12.12 -11.29
C GLU A 57 19.71 13.20 -12.23
N GLU A 58 19.45 13.09 -13.52
CA GLU A 58 19.81 14.12 -14.51
C GLU A 58 19.15 15.49 -14.21
N ALA A 59 17.88 15.47 -13.78
CA ALA A 59 17.21 16.73 -13.39
C ALA A 59 17.82 17.33 -12.12
N TYR A 60 18.22 16.50 -11.16
CA TYR A 60 18.93 16.95 -9.96
C TYR A 60 20.27 17.60 -10.31
N ARG A 61 21.06 16.97 -11.19
CA ARG A 61 22.34 17.51 -11.66
C ARG A 61 22.15 18.88 -12.35
N ARG A 62 21.19 18.97 -13.27
CA ARG A 62 20.84 20.22 -13.95
C ARG A 62 20.39 21.32 -12.98
N ALA A 63 19.63 20.97 -11.93
CA ALA A 63 19.21 21.95 -10.92
C ALA A 63 20.43 22.55 -10.17
N ARG A 64 21.41 21.73 -9.82
CA ARG A 64 22.67 22.19 -9.21
C ARG A 64 23.46 23.10 -10.17
N GLU A 65 23.58 22.71 -11.43
CA GLU A 65 24.23 23.51 -12.48
C GLU A 65 23.52 24.85 -12.71
N ALA A 66 22.18 24.89 -12.55
CA ALA A 66 21.38 26.10 -12.61
C ALA A 66 21.46 26.99 -11.34
N GLY A 67 22.26 26.60 -10.34
CA GLY A 67 22.45 27.36 -9.11
C GLY A 67 21.36 27.14 -8.05
N VAL A 68 20.63 26.01 -8.10
CA VAL A 68 19.76 25.61 -6.98
C VAL A 68 20.62 25.07 -5.85
N VAL A 69 20.44 25.63 -4.64
CA VAL A 69 21.22 25.26 -3.45
C VAL A 69 20.50 24.17 -2.69
N PHE A 70 21.20 23.08 -2.40
CA PHE A 70 20.69 21.95 -1.63
C PHE A 70 21.31 21.97 -0.25
N ILE A 71 20.45 22.08 0.79
CA ILE A 71 20.86 22.16 2.20
C ILE A 71 20.44 20.86 2.88
N ARG A 72 21.44 20.12 3.39
CA ARG A 72 21.21 18.86 4.07
C ARG A 72 20.98 19.08 5.55
N ARG A 73 19.80 18.71 6.04
CA ARG A 73 19.45 18.74 7.46
C ARG A 73 19.58 17.37 8.13
N GLY A 74 19.86 17.36 9.43
CA GLY A 74 19.79 16.16 10.26
C GLY A 74 18.35 15.68 10.52
N ASP A 75 18.20 14.42 10.93
CA ASP A 75 16.90 13.82 11.19
C ASP A 75 16.20 14.39 12.44
N GLY A 76 16.95 14.73 13.49
CA GLY A 76 16.40 15.19 14.77
C GLY A 76 16.01 16.68 14.85
N ARG A 77 16.33 17.50 13.81
CA ARG A 77 16.09 18.95 13.86
C ARG A 77 15.36 19.42 12.59
N PRO A 78 14.01 19.47 12.62
CA PRO A 78 13.24 20.02 11.50
C PRO A 78 13.54 21.52 11.33
N PRO A 79 13.42 22.07 10.11
CA PRO A 79 13.52 23.50 9.89
C PRO A 79 12.45 24.25 10.69
N VAL A 80 12.82 25.39 11.22
CA VAL A 80 11.90 26.29 11.92
C VAL A 80 11.55 27.45 11.01
N ILE A 81 10.26 27.75 10.88
CA ILE A 81 9.76 28.88 10.11
C ILE A 81 9.27 29.94 11.10
N SER A 82 9.80 31.13 11.01
CA SER A 82 9.44 32.30 11.82
C SER A 82 9.26 33.53 10.93
N GLU A 83 8.95 34.65 11.48
CA GLU A 83 8.86 35.94 10.81
C GLU A 83 10.16 36.74 11.05
N ALA A 84 10.74 37.27 9.98
CA ALA A 84 11.86 38.17 10.06
C ALA A 84 11.43 39.60 10.43
N SER A 85 12.36 40.46 10.80
CA SER A 85 12.06 41.85 11.21
C SER A 85 11.43 42.70 10.11
N ASP A 86 11.54 42.30 8.86
CA ASP A 86 10.93 42.93 7.68
C ASP A 86 9.58 42.31 7.27
N GLY A 87 9.04 41.39 8.06
CA GLY A 87 7.75 40.70 7.82
C GLY A 87 7.83 39.54 6.83
N ARG A 88 9.01 39.21 6.30
CA ARG A 88 9.18 38.04 5.42
C ARG A 88 9.35 36.75 6.23
N PRO A 89 9.01 35.58 5.66
CA PRO A 89 9.35 34.32 6.28
C PRO A 89 10.87 34.14 6.46
N LEU A 90 11.26 33.73 7.66
CA LEU A 90 12.64 33.37 8.01
C LEU A 90 12.69 31.87 8.27
N VAL A 91 13.43 31.13 7.44
CA VAL A 91 13.63 29.69 7.63
C VAL A 91 14.98 29.45 8.27
N THR A 92 14.98 28.86 9.46
CA THR A 92 16.18 28.43 10.17
C THR A 92 16.36 26.93 10.03
N VAL A 93 17.51 26.49 9.55
CA VAL A 93 17.84 25.07 9.34
C VAL A 93 19.24 24.77 9.87
N ALA A 94 19.37 23.67 10.61
CA ALA A 94 20.68 23.14 11.00
C ALA A 94 21.26 22.36 9.80
N ASP A 95 22.29 22.92 9.19
CA ASP A 95 23.03 22.25 8.12
C ASP A 95 24.01 21.23 8.70
N THR A 96 23.93 19.98 8.25
CA THR A 96 24.78 18.89 8.76
C THR A 96 26.21 18.96 8.21
N ASP A 97 26.39 19.54 7.04
CA ASP A 97 27.69 19.57 6.38
C ASP A 97 28.53 20.74 6.88
N LEU A 98 27.88 21.87 7.21
CA LEU A 98 28.52 23.05 7.81
C LEU A 98 28.55 23.01 9.34
N ALA A 99 27.82 22.07 9.96
CA ALA A 99 27.63 21.95 11.40
C ALA A 99 27.17 23.26 12.08
N SER A 100 26.36 24.06 11.39
CA SER A 100 25.88 25.37 11.83
C SER A 100 24.43 25.61 11.41
N ASP A 101 23.76 26.54 12.10
CA ASP A 101 22.43 26.98 11.71
C ASP A 101 22.53 28.04 10.59
N ILE A 102 21.77 27.80 9.53
CA ILE A 102 21.61 28.73 8.40
C ILE A 102 20.27 29.45 8.56
N HIS A 103 20.28 30.76 8.41
CA HIS A 103 19.10 31.62 8.47
C HIS A 103 18.81 32.18 7.08
N LEU A 104 17.66 31.82 6.52
CA LEU A 104 17.25 32.18 5.17
C LEU A 104 16.01 33.09 5.24
N PRO A 105 16.13 34.41 5.12
CA PRO A 105 15.00 35.27 4.84
C PRO A 105 14.54 35.05 3.39
N VAL A 106 13.28 34.69 3.18
CA VAL A 106 12.74 34.26 1.89
C VAL A 106 11.38 34.90 1.60
N ASP A 107 11.01 34.99 0.32
CA ASP A 107 9.70 35.50 -0.09
C ASP A 107 8.64 34.42 -0.14
N LEU A 108 9.06 33.15 -0.31
CA LEU A 108 8.15 32.01 -0.44
C LEU A 108 8.74 30.74 0.18
N VAL A 109 7.94 30.10 1.03
CA VAL A 109 8.22 28.76 1.57
C VAL A 109 7.27 27.76 0.94
N VAL A 110 7.82 26.71 0.33
CA VAL A 110 7.07 25.62 -0.29
C VAL A 110 7.21 24.35 0.54
N LEU A 111 6.11 23.85 1.07
CA LEU A 111 6.10 22.64 1.89
C LEU A 111 5.87 21.41 1.00
N SER A 112 6.84 20.51 0.93
CA SER A 112 6.69 19.20 0.29
C SER A 112 6.07 18.20 1.26
N VAL A 113 4.75 18.26 1.34
CA VAL A 113 3.95 17.46 2.27
C VAL A 113 3.93 15.98 1.89
N GLY A 114 3.71 15.11 2.89
CA GLY A 114 3.57 13.67 2.71
C GLY A 114 2.31 13.29 1.94
N VAL A 115 2.37 12.16 1.25
CA VAL A 115 1.20 11.50 0.65
C VAL A 115 0.68 10.49 1.65
N VAL A 116 -0.59 10.57 1.99
CA VAL A 116 -1.27 9.68 2.93
C VAL A 116 -2.39 8.90 2.23
N PRO A 117 -2.83 7.75 2.77
CA PRO A 117 -3.99 7.03 2.26
C PRO A 117 -5.25 7.90 2.26
N SER A 118 -6.21 7.56 1.39
CA SER A 118 -7.51 8.21 1.38
C SER A 118 -8.29 7.89 2.68
N GLU A 119 -8.99 8.87 3.24
CA GLU A 119 -9.85 8.70 4.42
C GLU A 119 -10.88 7.57 4.26
N GLY A 120 -11.33 7.30 3.02
CA GLY A 120 -12.27 6.22 2.71
C GLY A 120 -11.63 4.83 2.59
N ALA A 121 -10.30 4.69 2.65
CA ALA A 121 -9.62 3.43 2.41
C ALA A 121 -10.05 2.32 3.38
N ALA A 122 -10.15 2.63 4.68
CA ALA A 122 -10.54 1.66 5.70
C ALA A 122 -11.99 1.16 5.51
N ALA A 123 -12.93 2.05 5.20
CA ALA A 123 -14.32 1.68 4.93
C ALA A 123 -14.42 0.79 3.68
N LEU A 124 -13.71 1.16 2.61
CA LEU A 124 -13.67 0.38 1.37
C LEU A 124 -13.01 -1.00 1.58
N ALA A 125 -11.92 -1.06 2.35
CA ALA A 125 -11.26 -2.31 2.71
C ALA A 125 -12.21 -3.26 3.44
N GLY A 126 -12.98 -2.75 4.41
CA GLY A 126 -14.01 -3.50 5.12
C GLY A 126 -15.12 -4.02 4.21
N LEU A 127 -15.60 -3.18 3.27
CA LEU A 127 -16.62 -3.56 2.29
C LEU A 127 -16.13 -4.65 1.34
N LEU A 128 -14.92 -4.51 0.81
CA LEU A 128 -14.30 -5.46 -0.14
C LEU A 128 -13.66 -6.66 0.55
N LYS A 129 -13.53 -6.63 1.88
CA LYS A 129 -12.87 -7.66 2.71
C LYS A 129 -11.42 -7.91 2.26
N VAL A 130 -10.69 -6.83 2.09
CA VAL A 130 -9.27 -6.81 1.70
C VAL A 130 -8.42 -6.18 2.78
N GLY A 131 -7.12 -6.51 2.83
CA GLY A 131 -6.20 -5.99 3.82
C GLY A 131 -5.69 -4.59 3.52
N LEU A 132 -5.35 -3.86 4.58
CA LEU A 132 -4.50 -2.67 4.54
C LEU A 132 -3.19 -2.97 5.25
N ASP A 133 -2.12 -2.26 4.87
CA ASP A 133 -0.86 -2.26 5.60
C ASP A 133 -0.94 -1.38 6.88
N GLU A 134 0.15 -1.32 7.62
CA GLU A 134 0.27 -0.51 8.84
C GLU A 134 0.11 0.99 8.60
N ASP A 135 0.36 1.44 7.36
CA ASP A 135 0.24 2.83 6.93
C ASP A 135 -1.16 3.15 6.36
N GLY A 136 -2.02 2.15 6.18
CA GLY A 136 -3.39 2.30 5.68
C GLY A 136 -3.55 2.21 4.16
N PHE A 137 -2.54 1.76 3.42
CA PHE A 137 -2.64 1.45 1.99
C PHE A 137 -3.12 0.01 1.77
N PHE A 138 -3.74 -0.23 0.61
CA PHE A 138 -4.18 -1.57 0.24
C PHE A 138 -2.99 -2.48 -0.05
N VAL A 139 -3.06 -3.73 0.44
CA VAL A 139 -2.00 -4.73 0.29
C VAL A 139 -2.38 -5.74 -0.79
N GLU A 140 -1.47 -5.98 -1.71
CA GLU A 140 -1.58 -7.03 -2.71
C GLU A 140 -1.52 -8.43 -2.08
N THR A 141 -2.10 -9.41 -2.77
CA THR A 141 -2.09 -10.82 -2.30
C THR A 141 -0.67 -11.38 -2.17
N HIS A 142 0.20 -11.02 -3.09
CA HIS A 142 1.60 -11.44 -3.07
C HIS A 142 2.48 -10.52 -3.93
N ALA A 143 3.47 -9.91 -3.32
CA ALA A 143 4.32 -8.88 -3.96
C ALA A 143 5.00 -9.31 -5.27
N LYS A 144 5.31 -10.61 -5.46
CA LYS A 144 5.98 -11.12 -6.66
C LYS A 144 5.04 -11.89 -7.60
N LEU A 145 4.10 -12.66 -7.06
CA LEU A 145 3.27 -13.58 -7.85
C LEU A 145 1.94 -12.99 -8.25
N ALA A 146 1.41 -12.05 -7.45
CA ALA A 146 0.11 -11.41 -7.66
C ALA A 146 0.15 -9.94 -7.19
N PRO A 147 1.03 -9.09 -7.80
CA PRO A 147 1.33 -7.74 -7.30
C PRO A 147 0.20 -6.73 -7.55
N MET A 148 -0.82 -7.09 -8.29
CA MET A 148 -1.97 -6.24 -8.58
C MET A 148 -3.31 -6.90 -8.20
N ASP A 149 -3.27 -8.09 -7.63
CA ASP A 149 -4.46 -8.81 -7.18
C ASP A 149 -4.65 -8.60 -5.68
N LEU A 150 -5.85 -8.28 -5.26
CA LEU A 150 -6.22 -8.29 -3.85
C LEU A 150 -6.68 -9.69 -3.42
N THR A 151 -6.78 -9.91 -2.12
CA THR A 151 -7.23 -11.19 -1.56
C THR A 151 -8.62 -11.59 -2.02
N THR A 152 -9.48 -10.60 -2.31
CA THR A 152 -10.79 -10.84 -2.92
C THR A 152 -10.65 -10.94 -4.44
N GLN A 153 -11.02 -12.09 -5.02
CA GLN A 153 -10.94 -12.32 -6.47
C GLN A 153 -11.79 -11.32 -7.24
N GLY A 154 -11.28 -10.89 -8.40
CA GLY A 154 -11.95 -9.89 -9.23
C GLY A 154 -11.73 -8.45 -8.76
N VAL A 155 -10.98 -8.25 -7.69
CA VAL A 155 -10.57 -6.93 -7.21
C VAL A 155 -9.09 -6.75 -7.46
N PHE A 156 -8.74 -5.66 -8.14
CA PHE A 156 -7.38 -5.37 -8.57
C PHE A 156 -6.92 -4.04 -8.02
N LEU A 157 -5.63 -3.92 -7.79
CA LEU A 157 -4.98 -2.80 -7.12
C LEU A 157 -4.01 -2.10 -8.06
N CYS A 158 -4.04 -0.76 -8.09
CA CYS A 158 -3.04 0.03 -8.81
C CYS A 158 -2.87 1.43 -8.23
N GLY A 159 -1.75 2.05 -8.56
CA GLY A 159 -1.48 3.46 -8.28
C GLY A 159 -1.34 3.82 -6.81
N GLY A 160 -1.78 5.03 -6.46
CA GLY A 160 -1.66 5.60 -5.12
C GLY A 160 -2.45 4.88 -4.03
N ALA A 161 -3.43 4.06 -4.39
CA ALA A 161 -4.15 3.22 -3.44
C ALA A 161 -3.24 2.12 -2.83
N HIS A 162 -2.23 1.68 -3.58
CA HIS A 162 -1.25 0.68 -3.12
C HIS A 162 -0.12 1.28 -2.26
N ALA A 163 0.43 2.40 -2.68
CA ALA A 163 1.47 3.14 -1.97
C ALA A 163 1.78 4.43 -2.74
N PRO A 164 2.52 5.39 -2.17
CA PRO A 164 3.01 6.54 -2.90
C PRO A 164 3.82 6.12 -4.14
N LYS A 165 3.44 6.63 -5.32
CA LYS A 165 4.02 6.25 -6.61
C LYS A 165 4.16 7.44 -7.55
N THR A 166 5.09 7.31 -8.49
CA THR A 166 5.20 8.24 -9.59
C THR A 166 4.11 7.99 -10.64
N VAL A 167 3.83 8.97 -11.48
CA VAL A 167 2.83 8.83 -12.58
C VAL A 167 3.18 7.65 -13.49
N GLY A 168 4.46 7.48 -13.85
CA GLY A 168 4.90 6.35 -14.69
C GLY A 168 4.60 5.00 -14.05
N GLU A 169 4.91 4.83 -12.76
CA GLU A 169 4.60 3.60 -12.02
C GLU A 169 3.10 3.36 -11.91
N THR A 170 2.32 4.44 -11.72
CA THR A 170 0.85 4.37 -11.65
C THR A 170 0.26 3.89 -12.98
N LEU A 171 0.75 4.42 -14.12
CA LEU A 171 0.30 4.00 -15.45
C LEU A 171 0.62 2.54 -15.73
N LEU A 172 1.84 2.09 -15.40
CA LEU A 172 2.23 0.69 -15.56
C LEU A 172 1.37 -0.24 -14.71
N GLN A 173 1.09 0.13 -13.46
CA GLN A 173 0.20 -0.66 -12.62
C GLN A 173 -1.25 -0.65 -13.12
N ALA A 174 -1.75 0.48 -13.61
CA ALA A 174 -3.10 0.56 -14.17
C ALA A 174 -3.26 -0.36 -15.39
N GLN A 175 -2.27 -0.37 -16.29
CA GLN A 175 -2.24 -1.29 -17.43
C GLN A 175 -2.19 -2.75 -16.98
N GLY A 176 -1.37 -3.06 -15.98
CA GLY A 176 -1.29 -4.40 -15.42
C GLY A 176 -2.60 -4.84 -14.74
N ALA A 177 -3.22 -3.98 -13.95
CA ALA A 177 -4.52 -4.26 -13.34
C ALA A 177 -5.61 -4.48 -14.40
N ALA A 178 -5.62 -3.67 -15.47
CA ALA A 178 -6.53 -3.85 -16.60
C ALA A 178 -6.28 -5.19 -17.31
N ALA A 179 -5.02 -5.57 -17.56
CA ALA A 179 -4.68 -6.87 -18.13
C ALA A 179 -5.12 -8.03 -17.25
N ARG A 180 -4.98 -7.90 -15.91
CA ARG A 180 -5.50 -8.90 -14.95
C ARG A 180 -7.02 -8.99 -15.01
N ALA A 181 -7.73 -7.87 -15.03
CA ALA A 181 -9.18 -7.84 -15.19
C ALA A 181 -9.62 -8.52 -16.51
N ALA A 182 -8.89 -8.27 -17.59
CA ALA A 182 -9.17 -8.90 -18.90
C ALA A 182 -9.04 -10.42 -18.86
N THR A 183 -8.20 -11.01 -17.99
CA THR A 183 -8.13 -12.48 -17.86
C THR A 183 -9.43 -13.11 -17.37
N ILE A 184 -10.27 -12.33 -16.71
CA ILE A 184 -11.60 -12.72 -16.25
C ILE A 184 -12.64 -12.34 -17.32
N LEU A 185 -12.66 -11.07 -17.73
CA LEU A 185 -13.70 -10.50 -18.60
C LEU A 185 -13.68 -11.04 -20.02
N ALA A 186 -12.54 -11.56 -20.51
CA ALA A 186 -12.43 -12.16 -21.83
C ALA A 186 -12.96 -13.60 -21.93
N LYS A 187 -13.42 -14.19 -20.81
CA LYS A 187 -13.93 -15.56 -20.77
C LYS A 187 -15.45 -15.56 -20.79
N GLU A 188 -16.04 -16.45 -21.57
CA GLU A 188 -17.49 -16.68 -21.58
C GLU A 188 -17.98 -17.30 -20.26
N SER A 189 -17.14 -18.10 -19.61
CA SER A 189 -17.43 -18.69 -18.31
C SER A 189 -16.16 -18.80 -17.47
N LEU A 190 -16.31 -18.70 -16.16
CA LEU A 190 -15.25 -18.93 -15.18
C LEU A 190 -15.49 -20.27 -14.53
N MET A 191 -14.46 -21.12 -14.50
CA MET A 191 -14.44 -22.26 -13.63
C MET A 191 -14.25 -21.75 -12.20
N ALA A 192 -15.33 -21.74 -11.42
CA ALA A 192 -15.21 -21.59 -9.98
C ALA A 192 -14.60 -22.91 -9.48
N GLY A 193 -13.31 -22.91 -9.28
CA GLY A 193 -12.57 -24.10 -8.93
C GLY A 193 -11.67 -23.83 -7.75
N GLY A 194 -11.54 -24.79 -6.94
CA GLY A 194 -10.72 -24.76 -5.75
C GLY A 194 -11.32 -25.68 -4.71
N ILE A 195 -10.66 -25.74 -3.59
CA ILE A 195 -11.15 -26.44 -2.43
C ILE A 195 -12.25 -25.57 -1.81
N VAL A 196 -13.48 -26.03 -1.89
CA VAL A 196 -14.68 -25.34 -1.37
C VAL A 196 -15.26 -26.15 -0.22
N ALA A 197 -15.65 -25.48 0.86
CA ALA A 197 -16.32 -26.13 1.97
C ALA A 197 -17.70 -26.67 1.51
N THR A 198 -17.98 -27.92 1.86
CA THR A 198 -19.26 -28.58 1.57
C THR A 198 -20.01 -28.86 2.87
N VAL A 199 -21.32 -28.68 2.85
CA VAL A 199 -22.19 -28.89 4.03
C VAL A 199 -22.97 -30.18 3.87
N ASP A 200 -22.92 -31.03 4.90
CA ASP A 200 -23.81 -32.18 5.07
C ASP A 200 -25.07 -31.67 5.78
N GLU A 201 -26.14 -31.51 5.02
CA GLU A 201 -27.40 -30.98 5.52
C GLU A 201 -28.01 -31.85 6.63
N THR A 202 -27.73 -33.14 6.62
CA THR A 202 -28.29 -34.09 7.64
C THR A 202 -27.65 -33.90 9.00
N LYS A 203 -26.47 -33.34 9.08
CA LYS A 203 -25.74 -33.05 10.31
C LYS A 203 -25.85 -31.58 10.75
N CYS A 204 -26.33 -30.72 9.87
CA CYS A 204 -26.38 -29.32 10.15
C CYS A 204 -27.46 -28.95 11.17
N ALA A 205 -27.06 -28.42 12.32
CA ALA A 205 -27.97 -27.99 13.38
C ALA A 205 -28.34 -26.49 13.30
N ALA A 206 -28.03 -25.81 12.21
CA ALA A 206 -28.27 -24.36 12.02
C ALA A 206 -27.75 -23.46 13.16
N CYS A 207 -26.66 -23.83 13.80
CA CYS A 207 -26.12 -23.14 14.97
C CYS A 207 -25.45 -21.78 14.66
N LEU A 208 -25.36 -21.40 13.39
CA LEU A 208 -24.78 -20.11 12.89
C LEU A 208 -23.27 -19.94 13.15
N THR A 209 -22.58 -20.93 13.71
CA THR A 209 -21.13 -20.80 13.96
C THR A 209 -20.39 -20.52 12.68
N CYS A 210 -20.62 -21.26 11.61
CA CYS A 210 -19.97 -21.07 10.31
C CYS A 210 -20.21 -19.66 9.72
N VAL A 211 -21.41 -19.11 9.93
CA VAL A 211 -21.77 -17.75 9.48
C VAL A 211 -20.94 -16.69 10.23
N ARG A 212 -20.76 -16.88 11.54
CA ARG A 212 -20.05 -15.91 12.41
C ARG A 212 -18.54 -15.95 12.25
N VAL A 213 -17.96 -17.15 12.05
CA VAL A 213 -16.50 -17.31 11.98
C VAL A 213 -15.92 -17.09 10.58
N CYS A 214 -16.75 -17.06 9.54
CA CYS A 214 -16.26 -16.87 8.18
C CYS A 214 -15.75 -15.43 7.97
N PRO A 215 -14.45 -15.23 7.72
CA PRO A 215 -13.91 -13.88 7.51
C PRO A 215 -14.42 -13.25 6.21
N PHE A 216 -14.98 -14.07 5.31
CA PHE A 216 -15.52 -13.66 4.02
C PHE A 216 -17.04 -13.53 4.00
N GLY A 217 -17.75 -13.94 5.09
CA GLY A 217 -19.20 -13.86 5.20
C GLY A 217 -19.95 -14.71 4.16
N VAL A 218 -19.37 -15.84 3.74
CA VAL A 218 -19.92 -16.68 2.67
C VAL A 218 -21.03 -17.62 3.14
N PRO A 219 -20.90 -18.37 4.27
CA PRO A 219 -21.97 -19.25 4.73
C PRO A 219 -23.24 -18.46 5.08
N ALA A 220 -24.36 -18.93 4.58
CA ALA A 220 -25.70 -18.40 4.89
C ALA A 220 -26.64 -19.55 5.28
N ILE A 221 -27.75 -19.25 5.94
CA ILE A 221 -28.81 -20.23 6.17
C ILE A 221 -29.79 -20.16 5.00
N ASN A 222 -30.03 -21.27 4.34
CA ASN A 222 -30.98 -21.35 3.24
C ASN A 222 -32.43 -21.53 3.72
N GLU A 223 -33.37 -21.58 2.78
CA GLU A 223 -34.82 -21.73 3.07
C GLU A 223 -35.17 -23.02 3.81
N ARG A 224 -34.31 -24.04 3.73
CA ARG A 224 -34.45 -25.32 4.44
C ARG A 224 -33.96 -25.28 5.88
N GLY A 225 -33.44 -24.11 6.32
CA GLY A 225 -32.92 -23.94 7.67
C GLY A 225 -31.55 -24.57 7.92
N VAL A 226 -30.78 -24.85 6.86
CA VAL A 226 -29.41 -25.40 6.95
C VAL A 226 -28.40 -24.45 6.33
N ALA A 227 -27.15 -24.58 6.78
CA ALA A 227 -26.07 -23.76 6.21
C ALA A 227 -25.81 -24.13 4.75
N GLU A 228 -25.59 -23.13 3.94
CA GLU A 228 -25.19 -23.24 2.54
C GLU A 228 -23.94 -22.40 2.31
N VAL A 229 -23.03 -22.92 1.48
CA VAL A 229 -21.77 -22.26 1.11
C VAL A 229 -21.75 -22.03 -0.39
N ASP A 230 -21.76 -20.77 -0.82
CA ASP A 230 -21.62 -20.42 -2.23
C ASP A 230 -20.19 -20.79 -2.70
N PRO A 231 -20.06 -21.72 -3.66
CA PRO A 231 -18.77 -22.19 -4.15
C PRO A 231 -17.97 -21.10 -4.89
N VAL A 232 -18.64 -20.09 -5.43
CA VAL A 232 -17.97 -18.97 -6.15
C VAL A 232 -17.31 -18.02 -5.16
N GLN A 233 -17.93 -17.81 -4.00
CA GLN A 233 -17.43 -16.89 -2.98
C GLN A 233 -16.50 -17.56 -1.97
N CYS A 234 -16.58 -18.87 -1.81
CA CYS A 234 -15.78 -19.62 -0.83
C CYS A 234 -14.29 -19.58 -1.17
N ARG A 235 -13.47 -19.25 -0.17
CA ARG A 235 -12.01 -19.19 -0.30
C ARG A 235 -11.29 -20.46 0.14
N GLY A 236 -12.00 -21.48 0.56
CA GLY A 236 -11.41 -22.74 0.99
C GLY A 236 -10.50 -22.65 2.21
N CYS A 237 -10.65 -21.64 3.06
CA CYS A 237 -9.79 -21.43 4.23
C CYS A 237 -9.98 -22.47 5.36
N GLY A 238 -11.11 -23.20 5.36
CA GLY A 238 -11.39 -24.26 6.30
C GLY A 238 -11.90 -23.84 7.68
N THR A 239 -11.92 -22.54 8.02
CA THR A 239 -12.33 -22.05 9.35
C THR A 239 -13.73 -22.55 9.75
N CYS A 240 -14.69 -22.51 8.83
CA CYS A 240 -16.05 -22.99 9.11
C CYS A 240 -16.12 -24.52 9.33
N ALA A 241 -15.23 -25.29 8.70
CA ALA A 241 -15.15 -26.74 8.91
C ALA A 241 -14.51 -27.07 10.26
N ALA A 242 -13.44 -26.34 10.65
CA ALA A 242 -12.75 -26.53 11.93
C ALA A 242 -13.65 -26.19 13.13
N GLU A 243 -14.49 -25.16 13.00
CA GLU A 243 -15.35 -24.65 14.08
C GLU A 243 -16.75 -25.25 14.09
N CYS A 244 -17.08 -26.18 13.18
CA CYS A 244 -18.42 -26.79 13.11
C CYS A 244 -18.64 -27.79 14.25
N PRO A 245 -19.50 -27.51 15.26
CA PRO A 245 -19.67 -28.40 16.40
C PRO A 245 -20.39 -29.73 16.04
N GLY A 246 -21.10 -29.74 14.90
CA GLY A 246 -21.81 -30.93 14.41
C GLY A 246 -21.02 -31.72 13.36
N ASP A 247 -19.78 -31.34 13.08
CA ASP A 247 -18.95 -31.93 11.99
C ASP A 247 -19.73 -32.04 10.66
N ALA A 248 -20.58 -31.03 10.42
CA ALA A 248 -21.44 -30.95 9.24
C ALA A 248 -20.75 -30.30 8.04
N ILE A 249 -19.58 -29.67 8.24
CA ILE A 249 -18.86 -28.98 7.17
C ILE A 249 -17.53 -29.67 6.94
N THR A 250 -17.28 -30.05 5.70
CA THR A 250 -16.01 -30.65 5.29
C THR A 250 -15.31 -29.81 4.22
N LEU A 251 -13.98 -29.86 4.24
CA LEU A 251 -13.16 -29.26 3.21
C LEU A 251 -12.49 -30.39 2.41
N PRO A 252 -12.81 -30.55 1.11
CA PRO A 252 -12.16 -31.55 0.25
C PRO A 252 -10.63 -31.40 0.30
N CYS A 253 -9.93 -32.53 0.25
CA CYS A 253 -8.47 -32.64 0.38
C CYS A 253 -7.93 -32.44 1.83
N TYR A 254 -8.74 -32.02 2.79
CA TYR A 254 -8.33 -31.80 4.19
C TYR A 254 -9.18 -32.62 5.21
N ARG A 255 -9.82 -33.69 4.76
CA ARG A 255 -10.49 -34.62 5.69
C ARG A 255 -9.45 -35.40 6.49
N ASN A 256 -9.84 -35.82 7.69
CA ASN A 256 -8.96 -36.52 8.61
C ASN A 256 -8.33 -37.79 8.02
N ASP A 257 -9.08 -38.57 7.21
CA ASP A 257 -8.57 -39.74 6.49
C ASP A 257 -7.50 -39.37 5.45
N GLN A 258 -7.70 -38.27 4.71
CA GLN A 258 -6.76 -37.78 3.70
C GLN A 258 -5.48 -37.21 4.35
N MET A 259 -5.62 -36.46 5.44
CA MET A 259 -4.48 -35.94 6.18
C MET A 259 -3.64 -37.06 6.79
N ARG A 260 -4.29 -38.08 7.36
CA ARG A 260 -3.63 -39.29 7.88
C ARG A 260 -2.84 -39.99 6.77
N ALA A 261 -3.49 -40.27 5.63
CA ALA A 261 -2.83 -40.92 4.50
C ALA A 261 -1.59 -40.12 3.99
N SER A 262 -1.70 -38.78 3.96
CA SER A 262 -0.58 -37.91 3.58
C SER A 262 0.59 -38.02 4.58
N LEU A 263 0.29 -37.98 5.88
CA LEU A 263 1.31 -38.14 6.93
C LEU A 263 1.97 -39.51 6.88
N GLU A 264 1.19 -40.56 6.71
CA GLU A 264 1.74 -41.92 6.59
C GLU A 264 2.64 -42.06 5.36
N ALA A 265 2.27 -41.46 4.23
CA ALA A 265 3.08 -41.49 3.02
C ALA A 265 4.40 -40.72 3.21
N MET A 266 4.38 -39.55 3.88
CA MET A 266 5.58 -38.78 4.20
C MET A 266 6.51 -39.56 5.13
N LEU A 267 5.99 -40.22 6.15
CA LEU A 267 6.80 -40.99 7.10
C LEU A 267 7.42 -42.23 6.47
N ARG A 268 6.75 -42.88 5.52
CA ARG A 268 7.31 -44.01 4.77
C ARG A 268 8.49 -43.58 3.88
N GLY A 269 8.46 -42.35 3.33
CA GLY A 269 9.54 -41.83 2.51
C GLY A 269 10.79 -41.40 3.30
N VAL A 270 10.70 -41.31 4.63
CA VAL A 270 11.83 -40.95 5.51
C VAL A 270 12.56 -42.22 6.05
N ALA A 271 11.93 -43.39 5.90
CA ALA A 271 12.46 -44.67 6.43
C ALA A 271 13.37 -45.41 5.42
N THR A 272 13.78 -44.78 4.32
CA THR A 272 14.78 -45.27 3.35
C THR A 272 15.96 -44.31 3.30
#